data_03a264035190448627a17ea3d103a598
#
_entry.id   03a264035190448627a17ea3d103a598
#
_cell.length_a   1.000
_cell.length_b   1.000
_cell.length_c   1.000
_cell.angle_alpha   90.00
_cell.angle_beta   90.00
_cell.angle_gamma   90.00
#
_symmetry.space_group_name_H-M   'P 1'
#
loop_
_entity.id
_entity.type
_entity.pdbx_description
1 polymer ?
#
loop_
_entity_poly.entity_id
_entity_poly.type
_entity_poly.pdbx_seq_one_letter_code
_entity_poly.pdbx_strand_id
1 'polypeptide(L)' 'MNDVPKSWRSLLDDLKRETDPSRRLVVCEKARRAMQERLIELSAGNESPTNFAEQREIEEALRKVWTIEQTLRKPST' A
#
# COMPACT_ATOMS: atom_id res chain seq x y z
N MET A 1 25.11 -2.87 4.14
CA MET A 1 23.79 -3.40 4.10
C MET A 1 22.82 -2.38 3.57
N ASN A 2 22.11 -2.74 2.55
CA ASN A 2 21.25 -1.78 1.90
C ASN A 2 19.87 -1.76 2.54
N ASP A 3 19.59 -0.70 3.27
CA ASP A 3 18.25 -0.46 3.75
C ASP A 3 17.45 0.11 2.58
N VAL A 4 17.16 -0.76 1.63
CA VAL A 4 16.27 -0.35 0.55
C VAL A 4 14.85 -0.43 1.11
N PRO A 5 14.14 0.70 1.16
CA PRO A 5 12.76 0.66 1.65
C PRO A 5 11.96 -0.27 0.75
N LYS A 6 11.11 -1.07 1.36
CA LYS A 6 10.26 -1.96 0.61
C LYS A 6 9.34 -1.16 -0.29
N SER A 7 9.20 -1.61 -1.52
CA SER A 7 8.25 -0.99 -2.41
C SER A 7 6.83 -1.28 -1.92
N TRP A 8 5.89 -0.47 -2.35
CA TRP A 8 4.49 -0.68 -1.98
C TRP A 8 3.98 -2.05 -2.44
N ARG A 9 4.53 -2.57 -3.55
CA ARG A 9 4.15 -3.91 -4.03
C ARG A 9 4.61 -5.00 -3.09
N SER A 10 5.84 -4.88 -2.57
CA SER A 10 6.35 -5.83 -1.58
C SER A 10 5.51 -5.81 -0.31
N LEU A 11 5.08 -4.63 0.11
CA LEU A 11 4.24 -4.50 1.29
C LEU A 11 2.88 -5.14 1.09
N LEU A 12 2.33 -5.05 -0.11
CA LEU A 12 1.08 -5.75 -0.43
C LEU A 12 1.25 -7.26 -0.38
N ASP A 13 2.39 -7.77 -0.85
CA ASP A 13 2.68 -9.20 -0.75
C ASP A 13 2.79 -9.62 0.71
N ASP A 14 3.47 -8.82 1.53
CA ASP A 14 3.58 -9.08 2.95
C ASP A 14 2.20 -9.15 3.59
N LEU A 15 1.31 -8.25 3.19
CA LEU A 15 -0.05 -8.23 3.70
C LEU A 15 -0.80 -9.51 3.37
N LYS A 16 -0.61 -10.03 2.17
CA LYS A 16 -1.27 -11.28 1.76
C LYS A 16 -0.77 -12.47 2.56
N ARG A 17 0.50 -12.44 2.95
CA ARG A 17 1.11 -13.53 3.70
C ARG A 17 0.87 -13.46 5.20
N GLU A 18 0.62 -12.25 5.70
CA GLU A 18 0.44 -12.08 7.13
C GLU A 18 -0.93 -12.56 7.56
N THR A 19 -0.97 -13.39 8.59
CA THR A 19 -2.20 -13.96 9.10
C THR A 19 -2.66 -13.35 10.43
N ASP A 20 -1.74 -12.73 11.17
CA ASP A 20 -2.05 -12.10 12.44
C ASP A 20 -2.75 -10.76 12.21
N PRO A 21 -3.99 -10.58 12.72
CA PRO A 21 -4.73 -9.33 12.49
C PRO A 21 -3.98 -8.07 12.93
N SER A 22 -3.30 -8.12 14.06
CA SER A 22 -2.56 -6.97 14.56
C SER A 22 -1.42 -6.59 13.63
N ARG A 23 -0.70 -7.59 13.14
CA ARG A 23 0.38 -7.37 12.19
C ARG A 23 -0.14 -6.93 10.84
N ARG A 24 -1.29 -7.48 10.43
CA ARG A 24 -1.91 -7.05 9.18
C ARG A 24 -2.23 -5.56 9.21
N LEU A 25 -2.71 -5.06 10.33
CA LEU A 25 -2.97 -3.62 10.48
C LEU A 25 -1.69 -2.80 10.29
N VAL A 26 -0.59 -3.25 10.90
CA VAL A 26 0.69 -2.56 10.76
C VAL A 26 1.15 -2.55 9.31
N VAL A 27 1.02 -3.70 8.63
CA VAL A 27 1.41 -3.79 7.21
C VAL A 27 0.51 -2.90 6.35
N CYS A 28 -0.79 -2.87 6.64
CA CYS A 28 -1.72 -1.97 5.94
C CYS A 28 -1.28 -0.52 6.04
N GLU A 29 -0.91 -0.08 7.24
CA GLU A 29 -0.44 1.28 7.44
C GLU A 29 0.82 1.57 6.63
N LYS A 30 1.78 0.65 6.68
CA LYS A 30 3.04 0.81 5.95
C LYS A 30 2.79 0.85 4.44
N ALA A 31 1.95 -0.05 3.95
CA ALA A 31 1.62 -0.10 2.52
C ALA A 31 0.92 1.18 2.08
N ARG A 32 -0.05 1.64 2.87
CA ARG A 32 -0.77 2.87 2.55
C ARG A 32 0.17 4.06 2.48
N ARG A 33 1.06 4.17 3.46
CA ARG A 33 2.02 5.27 3.49
C ARG A 33 2.97 5.21 2.30
N ALA A 34 3.49 4.04 1.98
CA ALA A 34 4.38 3.86 0.85
C ALA A 34 3.69 4.22 -0.47
N MET A 35 2.43 3.83 -0.62
CA MET A 35 1.65 4.15 -1.81
C MET A 35 1.38 5.65 -1.93
N GLN A 36 1.07 6.30 -0.81
CA GLN A 36 0.85 7.76 -0.81
C GLN A 36 2.12 8.51 -1.18
N GLU A 37 3.25 8.09 -0.62
CA GLU A 37 4.54 8.71 -0.96
C GLU A 37 4.86 8.51 -2.44
N ARG A 38 4.59 7.32 -2.97
CA ARG A 38 4.83 7.05 -4.38
C ARG A 38 3.93 7.91 -5.28
N LEU A 39 2.68 8.11 -4.88
CA LEU A 39 1.77 8.99 -5.63
C LEU A 39 2.30 10.42 -5.70
N ILE A 40 2.84 10.90 -4.58
CA ILE A 40 3.45 12.23 -4.56
C ILE A 40 4.63 12.30 -5.52
N GLU A 41 5.48 11.29 -5.51
CA GLU A 41 6.62 11.23 -6.42
C GLU A 41 6.16 11.22 -7.89
N LEU A 42 5.14 10.44 -8.19
CA LEU A 42 4.61 10.35 -9.54
C LEU A 42 3.99 11.67 -10.00
N SER A 43 3.35 12.38 -9.07
CA SER A 43 2.74 13.69 -9.37
C SER A 43 3.80 14.75 -9.58
N ALA A 44 4.93 14.65 -8.89
CA ALA A 44 6.00 15.63 -8.99
C ALA A 44 6.89 15.40 -10.21
N GLY A 45 6.85 14.20 -10.78
CA GLY A 45 7.69 13.85 -11.92
C GLY A 45 7.06 14.22 -13.24
N ASN A 46 7.75 13.88 -14.32
CA ASN A 46 7.25 14.08 -15.66
C ASN A 46 6.09 13.14 -15.93
N GLU A 47 5.07 13.67 -16.57
CA GLU A 47 3.94 12.85 -16.97
C GLU A 47 4.38 11.85 -18.05
N SER A 48 4.08 10.59 -17.81
CA SER A 48 4.36 9.54 -18.78
C SER A 48 3.26 8.49 -18.68
N PRO A 49 3.04 7.72 -19.75
CA PRO A 49 2.05 6.65 -19.71
C PRO A 49 2.33 5.62 -18.61
N THR A 50 3.60 5.35 -18.35
CA THR A 50 4.00 4.43 -17.29
C THR A 50 3.58 4.94 -15.92
N ASN A 51 3.75 6.24 -15.67
CA ASN A 51 3.36 6.86 -14.42
C ASN A 51 1.84 6.78 -14.21
N PHE A 52 1.07 7.01 -15.26
CA PHE A 52 -0.38 6.89 -15.17
C PHE A 52 -0.82 5.47 -14.85
N ALA A 53 -0.18 4.49 -15.46
CA ALA A 53 -0.51 3.09 -15.20
C ALA A 53 -0.21 2.72 -13.75
N GLU A 54 0.95 3.12 -13.24
CA GLU A 54 1.30 2.86 -11.85
C GLU A 54 0.37 3.60 -10.90
N GLN A 55 0.03 4.82 -11.23
CA GLN A 55 -0.89 5.62 -10.42
C GLN A 55 -2.24 4.92 -10.25
N ARG A 56 -2.77 4.37 -11.33
CA ARG A 56 -4.03 3.63 -11.28
C ARG A 56 -3.90 2.37 -10.43
N GLU A 57 -2.79 1.65 -10.56
CA GLU A 57 -2.54 0.47 -9.75
C GLU A 57 -2.53 0.83 -8.26
N ILE A 58 -1.86 1.93 -7.91
CA ILE A 58 -1.78 2.38 -6.54
C ILE A 58 -3.16 2.76 -6.02
N GLU A 59 -3.96 3.45 -6.81
CA GLU A 59 -5.30 3.85 -6.40
C GLU A 59 -6.18 2.64 -6.11
N GLU A 60 -6.10 1.62 -6.97
CA GLU A 60 -6.84 0.38 -6.74
C GLU A 60 -6.34 -0.34 -5.48
N ALA A 61 -5.02 -0.39 -5.32
CA ALA A 61 -4.42 -1.04 -4.16
C ALA A 61 -4.78 -0.30 -2.87
N LEU A 62 -4.83 1.03 -2.91
CA LEU A 62 -5.24 1.82 -1.76
C LEU A 62 -6.66 1.48 -1.32
N ARG A 63 -7.56 1.29 -2.26
CA ARG A 63 -8.93 0.88 -1.95
C ARG A 63 -8.96 -0.47 -1.26
N LYS A 64 -8.18 -1.41 -1.77
CA LYS A 64 -8.13 -2.76 -1.18
C LYS A 64 -7.56 -2.71 0.23
N VAL A 65 -6.47 -1.95 0.42
CA VAL A 65 -5.86 -1.81 1.74
C VAL A 65 -6.84 -1.13 2.69
N TRP A 66 -7.51 -0.09 2.24
CA TRP A 66 -8.49 0.60 3.05
C TRP A 66 -9.61 -0.34 3.51
N THR A 67 -10.12 -1.16 2.60
CA THR A 67 -11.17 -2.13 2.91
C THR A 67 -10.67 -3.14 3.96
N ILE A 68 -9.45 -3.63 3.79
CA ILE A 68 -8.85 -4.56 4.74
C ILE A 68 -8.71 -3.91 6.11
N GLU A 69 -8.22 -2.66 6.15
CA GLU A 69 -8.09 -1.94 7.41
C GLU A 69 -9.43 -1.78 8.12
N GLN A 70 -10.46 -1.41 7.38
CA GLN A 70 -11.78 -1.23 7.96
C GLN A 70 -12.32 -2.54 8.52
N THR A 71 -12.11 -3.62 7.80
CA THR A 71 -12.53 -4.94 8.26
C THR A 71 -11.80 -5.36 9.54
N LEU A 72 -10.50 -5.08 9.60
CA LEU A 72 -9.69 -5.43 10.76
C LEU A 72 -10.00 -4.56 11.98
N ARG A 73 -10.37 -3.31 11.76
CA ARG A 73 -10.68 -2.38 12.84
C ARG A 73 -12.08 -2.53 13.39
N LYS A 74 -12.99 -3.06 12.60
CA LYS A 74 -14.35 -3.27 13.07
C LYS A 74 -14.39 -4.44 14.03
N PRO A 75 -14.84 -4.23 15.26
CA PRO A 75 -15.06 -5.35 16.14
C PRO A 75 -16.15 -6.22 15.53
N SER A 76 -15.92 -7.51 15.50
CA SER A 76 -16.96 -8.41 15.04
C SER A 76 -18.04 -8.47 16.11
N THR A 77 -19.18 -8.02 15.74
CA THR A 77 -20.34 -8.16 16.60
C THR A 77 -21.18 -9.31 16.11
#